data_bfa61856414935b016374372de0a3b01
#
_entry.id   bfa61856414935b016374372de0a3b01
#
_cell.length_a   1.000
_cell.length_b   1.000
_cell.length_c   1.000
_cell.angle_alpha   90.00
_cell.angle_beta   90.00
_cell.angle_gamma   90.00
#
_symmetry.space_group_name_H-M   'P 1'
#
loop_
_entity.id
_entity.type
_entity.pdbx_description
1 polymer ?
#
loop_
_entity_poly.entity_id
_entity_poly.type
_entity_poly.pdbx_seq_one_letter_code
_entity_poly.pdbx_strand_id
1 'polypeptide(L)'
;GLTVTINAAKSAVPTGSATPISILTREILQYASTIDEAFAIAQKRKTFVSESILIGSSKDGKAAIIEKSPEKTVLFKGKEANRLICTNHYQSEEFSKDERNMENIRTSDSPYRFARLEELINENMPIDASKAASILRNHKGLQDADLGLANEMAINQFIAHHSVIFQPEKRLMWVSTSPWQCGKYVAYDLNKIFNDTINLQHEIYSSNLTIPADEFTETPEFQHLLTYKKLTP
;
A
#
# COMPACT_ATOMS: atom_id res chain seq x y z
N GLY A 1 5.06 -7.90 -14.35
CA GLY A 1 3.70 -7.98 -13.83
C GLY A 1 3.61 -8.36 -12.36
N LEU A 2 4.73 -8.32 -11.61
CA LEU A 2 4.73 -8.44 -10.15
C LEU A 2 4.75 -7.06 -9.52
N THR A 3 3.97 -6.86 -8.45
CA THR A 3 3.96 -5.64 -7.64
C THR A 3 4.25 -5.97 -6.19
N VAL A 4 4.92 -5.07 -5.48
CA VAL A 4 5.30 -5.25 -4.08
C VAL A 4 5.07 -3.95 -3.31
N THR A 5 4.36 -4.03 -2.18
CA THR A 5 4.25 -2.96 -1.20
C THR A 5 4.57 -3.48 0.20
N ILE A 6 4.91 -2.59 1.11
CA ILE A 6 5.33 -2.93 2.48
C ILE A 6 4.46 -2.17 3.48
N ASN A 7 3.99 -2.87 4.50
CA ASN A 7 3.26 -2.29 5.62
C ASN A 7 3.91 -2.76 6.94
N ALA A 8 4.26 -1.83 7.81
CA ALA A 8 4.80 -2.17 9.12
C ALA A 8 3.80 -3.02 9.93
N ALA A 9 4.30 -4.01 10.64
CA ALA A 9 3.55 -4.85 11.57
C ALA A 9 4.31 -4.98 12.90
N LYS A 10 3.73 -5.61 13.91
CA LYS A 10 4.38 -5.85 15.19
C LYS A 10 4.37 -7.34 15.52
N SER A 11 5.57 -7.87 15.79
CA SER A 11 5.80 -9.24 16.27
C SER A 11 7.15 -9.29 17.01
N ALA A 12 7.94 -10.35 16.86
CA ALA A 12 9.21 -10.52 17.55
C ALA A 12 10.14 -9.30 17.47
N VAL A 13 10.84 -9.04 18.57
CA VAL A 13 11.87 -7.98 18.65
C VAL A 13 13.11 -8.41 17.89
N PRO A 14 13.74 -7.51 17.14
CA PRO A 14 15.04 -7.78 16.54
C PRO A 14 16.11 -8.13 17.59
N THR A 15 16.81 -9.23 17.37
CA THR A 15 17.90 -9.69 18.26
C THR A 15 19.29 -9.51 17.66
N GLY A 16 19.40 -8.88 16.48
CA GLY A 16 20.65 -8.67 15.79
C GLY A 16 20.52 -8.07 14.41
N SER A 17 21.61 -7.99 13.67
CA SER A 17 21.62 -7.53 12.28
C SER A 17 21.05 -8.59 11.34
N ALA A 18 20.24 -8.16 10.38
CA ALA A 18 19.70 -8.99 9.32
C ALA A 18 19.41 -8.17 8.07
N THR A 19 18.83 -8.78 7.04
CA THR A 19 18.52 -8.09 5.79
C THR A 19 17.49 -6.98 6.02
N PRO A 20 17.75 -5.73 5.59
CA PRO A 20 16.74 -4.68 5.58
C PRO A 20 15.56 -5.09 4.70
N ILE A 21 14.34 -4.79 5.14
CA ILE A 21 13.13 -5.18 4.42
C ILE A 21 13.09 -4.61 3.00
N SER A 22 13.56 -3.39 2.79
CA SER A 22 13.67 -2.75 1.49
C SER A 22 14.59 -3.50 0.51
N ILE A 23 15.66 -4.12 1.03
CA ILE A 23 16.56 -4.95 0.21
C ILE A 23 15.87 -6.26 -0.16
N LEU A 24 15.17 -6.90 0.78
CA LEU A 24 14.40 -8.10 0.50
C LEU A 24 13.32 -7.84 -0.56
N THR A 25 12.54 -6.77 -0.42
CA THR A 25 11.49 -6.44 -1.38
C THR A 25 12.05 -6.06 -2.75
N ARG A 26 13.21 -5.42 -2.81
CA ARG A 26 13.94 -5.18 -4.06
C ARG A 26 14.38 -6.49 -4.70
N GLU A 27 14.90 -7.46 -3.93
CA GLU A 27 15.28 -8.78 -4.43
C GLU A 27 14.07 -9.52 -5.02
N ILE A 28 12.92 -9.47 -4.33
CA ILE A 28 11.65 -10.03 -4.82
C ILE A 28 11.27 -9.40 -6.16
N LEU A 29 11.23 -8.07 -6.26
CA LEU A 29 10.88 -7.36 -7.51
C LEU A 29 11.85 -7.68 -8.67
N GLN A 30 13.11 -7.95 -8.37
CA GLN A 30 14.13 -8.19 -9.37
C GLN A 30 14.12 -9.62 -9.91
N TYR A 31 13.79 -10.60 -9.06
CA TYR A 31 14.00 -12.02 -9.39
C TYR A 31 12.74 -12.88 -9.34
N ALA A 32 11.61 -12.40 -8.82
CA ALA A 32 10.36 -13.13 -8.79
C ALA A 32 9.42 -12.68 -9.91
N SER A 33 8.67 -13.64 -10.46
CA SER A 33 7.59 -13.43 -11.43
C SER A 33 6.24 -13.92 -10.91
N THR A 34 6.25 -14.73 -9.84
CA THR A 34 5.09 -15.35 -9.22
C THR A 34 5.09 -15.13 -7.71
N ILE A 35 3.92 -15.35 -7.08
CA ILE A 35 3.78 -15.31 -5.62
C ILE A 35 4.66 -16.37 -4.95
N ASP A 36 4.73 -17.58 -5.50
CA ASP A 36 5.51 -18.67 -4.91
C ASP A 36 7.03 -18.37 -4.99
N GLU A 37 7.51 -17.79 -6.10
CA GLU A 37 8.91 -17.33 -6.22
C GLU A 37 9.22 -16.20 -5.22
N ALA A 38 8.31 -15.23 -5.07
CA ALA A 38 8.45 -14.16 -4.08
C ALA A 38 8.51 -14.72 -2.65
N PHE A 39 7.65 -15.67 -2.32
CA PHE A 39 7.64 -16.33 -1.01
C PHE A 39 8.91 -17.12 -0.76
N ALA A 40 9.40 -17.86 -1.75
CA ALA A 40 10.65 -18.62 -1.65
C ALA A 40 11.87 -17.71 -1.38
N ILE A 41 11.93 -16.53 -2.00
CA ILE A 41 12.95 -15.51 -1.71
C ILE A 41 12.81 -15.01 -0.27
N ALA A 42 11.58 -14.68 0.15
CA ALA A 42 11.33 -14.18 1.50
C ALA A 42 11.70 -15.20 2.60
N GLN A 43 11.48 -16.50 2.35
CA GLN A 43 11.86 -17.56 3.29
C GLN A 43 13.38 -17.70 3.48
N LYS A 44 14.17 -17.44 2.44
CA LYS A 44 15.63 -17.57 2.50
C LYS A 44 16.31 -16.43 3.29
N ARG A 45 15.65 -15.28 3.45
CA ARG A 45 16.21 -14.09 4.08
C ARG A 45 15.70 -13.93 5.50
N LYS A 46 16.59 -13.73 6.44
CA LYS A 46 16.25 -13.22 7.77
C LYS A 46 16.12 -11.71 7.71
N THR A 47 15.05 -11.16 8.29
CA THR A 47 14.85 -9.71 8.47
C THR A 47 14.89 -9.37 9.94
N PHE A 48 15.21 -8.11 10.26
CA PHE A 48 15.23 -7.68 11.66
C PHE A 48 13.94 -6.94 12.08
N VAL A 49 13.05 -6.64 11.13
CA VAL A 49 11.76 -5.98 11.38
C VAL A 49 10.61 -6.92 11.06
N SER A 50 9.44 -6.59 11.62
CA SER A 50 8.17 -7.26 11.38
C SER A 50 7.36 -6.46 10.37
N GLU A 51 7.08 -7.04 9.21
CA GLU A 51 6.44 -6.37 8.07
C GLU A 51 5.47 -7.30 7.35
N SER A 52 4.43 -6.71 6.77
CA SER A 52 3.58 -7.36 5.77
C SER A 52 4.00 -6.90 4.39
N ILE A 53 4.31 -7.84 3.50
CA ILE A 53 4.68 -7.58 2.11
C ILE A 53 3.50 -8.01 1.23
N LEU A 54 2.77 -7.04 0.68
CA LEU A 54 1.66 -7.31 -0.23
C LEU A 54 2.22 -7.50 -1.64
N ILE A 55 1.92 -8.65 -2.22
CA ILE A 55 2.34 -9.04 -3.58
C ILE A 55 1.10 -9.11 -4.47
N GLY A 56 1.13 -8.43 -5.61
CA GLY A 56 0.20 -8.65 -6.71
C GLY A 56 0.94 -9.29 -7.89
N SER A 57 0.37 -10.32 -8.49
CA SER A 57 0.96 -11.04 -9.61
C SER A 57 -0.02 -11.18 -10.77
N SER A 58 0.32 -10.60 -11.92
CA SER A 58 -0.47 -10.76 -13.14
C SER A 58 -0.37 -12.20 -13.69
N LYS A 59 0.77 -12.85 -13.48
CA LYS A 59 1.00 -14.22 -13.97
C LYS A 59 0.13 -15.23 -13.21
N ASP A 60 -0.07 -15.01 -11.90
CA ASP A 60 -0.92 -15.86 -11.07
C ASP A 60 -2.39 -15.40 -11.08
N GLY A 61 -2.70 -14.18 -11.58
CA GLY A 61 -4.03 -13.57 -11.51
C GLY A 61 -4.52 -13.37 -10.06
N LYS A 62 -3.60 -13.18 -9.11
CA LYS A 62 -3.87 -13.18 -7.67
C LYS A 62 -2.99 -12.18 -6.91
N ALA A 63 -3.39 -11.95 -5.66
CA ALA A 63 -2.57 -11.26 -4.67
C ALA A 63 -2.39 -12.14 -3.42
N ALA A 64 -1.33 -11.88 -2.65
CA ALA A 64 -1.08 -12.51 -1.37
C ALA A 64 -0.27 -11.55 -0.47
N ILE A 65 -0.28 -11.80 0.83
CA ILE A 65 0.56 -11.09 1.80
C ILE A 65 1.60 -12.06 2.33
N ILE A 66 2.86 -11.68 2.26
CA ILE A 66 3.93 -12.37 2.98
C ILE A 66 4.06 -11.67 4.33
N GLU A 67 3.56 -12.31 5.37
CA GLU A 67 3.72 -11.86 6.75
C GLU A 67 5.08 -12.32 7.26
N LYS A 68 5.96 -11.34 7.49
CA LYS A 68 7.35 -11.61 7.81
C LYS A 68 7.76 -10.97 9.13
N SER A 69 8.20 -11.82 10.05
CA SER A 69 8.89 -11.40 11.28
C SER A 69 10.33 -11.92 11.29
N PRO A 70 11.17 -11.52 12.26
CA PRO A 70 12.50 -12.11 12.45
C PRO A 70 12.51 -13.63 12.60
N GLU A 71 11.42 -14.20 13.11
CA GLU A 71 11.32 -15.64 13.44
C GLU A 71 10.49 -16.44 12.44
N LYS A 72 9.49 -15.81 11.80
CA LYS A 72 8.52 -16.51 10.95
C LYS A 72 8.32 -15.82 9.61
N THR A 73 8.00 -16.61 8.60
CA THR A 73 7.57 -16.14 7.28
C THR A 73 6.37 -16.97 6.87
N VAL A 74 5.22 -16.31 6.70
CA VAL A 74 3.94 -16.95 6.40
C VAL A 74 3.35 -16.34 5.13
N LEU A 75 2.77 -17.19 4.26
CA LEU A 75 2.04 -16.74 3.08
C LEU A 75 0.54 -16.71 3.37
N PHE A 76 -0.01 -15.53 3.52
CA PHE A 76 -1.44 -15.30 3.71
C PHE A 76 -2.11 -14.98 2.37
N LYS A 77 -3.06 -15.82 1.95
CA LYS A 77 -3.76 -15.70 0.66
C LYS A 77 -5.11 -14.98 0.76
N GLY A 78 -5.43 -14.44 1.94
CA GLY A 78 -6.73 -13.84 2.21
C GLY A 78 -7.82 -14.86 2.54
N LYS A 79 -8.94 -14.35 3.04
CA LYS A 79 -10.15 -15.15 3.34
C LYS A 79 -11.13 -15.15 2.17
N GLU A 80 -11.05 -14.14 1.32
CA GLU A 80 -11.93 -13.94 0.17
C GLU A 80 -11.15 -14.05 -1.14
N ALA A 81 -11.79 -14.60 -2.16
CA ALA A 81 -11.12 -14.89 -3.44
C ALA A 81 -10.78 -13.64 -4.27
N ASN A 82 -11.53 -12.55 -4.09
CA ASN A 82 -11.50 -11.37 -4.94
C ASN A 82 -11.04 -10.09 -4.21
N ARG A 83 -10.67 -10.21 -2.93
CA ARG A 83 -10.28 -9.07 -2.10
C ARG A 83 -9.18 -9.44 -1.12
N LEU A 84 -8.20 -8.56 -1.00
CA LEU A 84 -7.14 -8.66 0.00
C LEU A 84 -6.83 -7.26 0.53
N ILE A 85 -6.91 -7.09 1.83
CA ILE A 85 -6.62 -5.84 2.53
C ILE A 85 -5.40 -6.05 3.42
N CYS A 86 -4.50 -5.09 3.42
CA CYS A 86 -3.31 -5.09 4.26
C CYS A 86 -3.20 -3.74 4.97
N THR A 87 -3.25 -3.75 6.30
CA THR A 87 -2.95 -2.61 7.15
C THR A 87 -1.71 -2.91 8.01
N ASN A 88 -1.69 -2.53 9.27
CA ASN A 88 -0.48 -2.64 10.10
C ASN A 88 -0.56 -3.78 11.14
N HIS A 89 -1.26 -4.87 10.83
CA HIS A 89 -1.31 -6.08 11.68
C HIS A 89 -1.30 -7.34 10.82
N TYR A 90 -0.85 -8.44 11.40
CA TYR A 90 -0.88 -9.75 10.78
C TYR A 90 -2.26 -10.39 10.88
N GLN A 91 -2.63 -11.17 9.87
CA GLN A 91 -3.98 -11.72 9.70
C GLN A 91 -4.01 -13.26 9.67
N SER A 92 -2.86 -13.92 9.46
CA SER A 92 -2.78 -15.37 9.38
C SER A 92 -3.02 -16.04 10.73
N GLU A 93 -3.42 -17.31 10.69
CA GLU A 93 -3.63 -18.12 11.89
C GLU A 93 -2.32 -18.31 12.66
N GLU A 94 -1.19 -18.39 11.97
CA GLU A 94 0.14 -18.58 12.54
C GLU A 94 0.57 -17.40 13.44
N PHE A 95 0.01 -16.21 13.23
CA PHE A 95 0.23 -15.03 14.06
C PHE A 95 -0.97 -14.70 14.98
N SER A 96 -2.03 -15.51 14.97
CA SER A 96 -3.22 -15.27 15.80
C SER A 96 -2.95 -15.34 17.32
N LYS A 97 -1.87 -16.01 17.73
CA LYS A 97 -1.43 -16.14 19.13
C LYS A 97 -0.15 -15.36 19.42
N ASP A 98 0.33 -14.55 18.50
CA ASP A 98 1.47 -13.68 18.73
C ASP A 98 1.04 -12.51 19.62
N GLU A 99 1.56 -12.44 20.85
CA GLU A 99 1.15 -11.48 21.86
C GLU A 99 1.30 -10.02 21.40
N ARG A 100 2.38 -9.72 20.67
CA ARG A 100 2.66 -8.37 20.17
C ARG A 100 1.72 -7.98 19.04
N ASN A 101 1.42 -8.92 18.13
CA ASN A 101 0.42 -8.70 17.10
C ASN A 101 -0.96 -8.48 17.73
N MET A 102 -1.33 -9.30 18.72
CA MET A 102 -2.60 -9.16 19.42
C MET A 102 -2.72 -7.84 20.20
N GLU A 103 -1.63 -7.41 20.83
CA GLU A 103 -1.59 -6.10 21.47
C GLU A 103 -1.70 -4.96 20.45
N ASN A 104 -0.99 -5.05 19.34
CA ASN A 104 -1.08 -4.07 18.25
C ASN A 104 -2.51 -3.98 17.69
N ILE A 105 -3.20 -5.11 17.54
CA ILE A 105 -4.62 -5.15 17.14
C ILE A 105 -5.50 -4.42 18.13
N ARG A 106 -5.24 -4.55 19.44
CA ARG A 106 -6.06 -3.91 20.50
C ARG A 106 -5.79 -2.43 20.68
N THR A 107 -4.55 -1.98 20.43
CA THR A 107 -4.08 -0.65 20.85
C THR A 107 -3.80 0.31 19.69
N SER A 108 -3.87 -0.14 18.45
CA SER A 108 -3.61 0.70 17.28
C SER A 108 -4.85 0.91 16.43
N ASP A 109 -4.81 1.92 15.57
CA ASP A 109 -5.88 2.25 14.60
C ASP A 109 -5.87 1.33 13.36
N SER A 110 -4.97 0.34 13.33
CA SER A 110 -4.85 -0.59 12.20
C SER A 110 -6.14 -1.35 11.89
N PRO A 111 -6.87 -1.93 12.89
CA PRO A 111 -8.15 -2.60 12.64
C PRO A 111 -9.26 -1.63 12.20
N TYR A 112 -9.25 -0.40 12.69
CA TYR A 112 -10.24 0.59 12.29
C TYR A 112 -10.07 0.94 10.80
N ARG A 113 -8.83 1.22 10.36
CA ARG A 113 -8.54 1.45 8.95
C ARG A 113 -8.84 0.23 8.08
N PHE A 114 -8.63 -0.97 8.61
CA PHE A 114 -8.99 -2.21 7.91
C PHE A 114 -10.50 -2.26 7.65
N ALA A 115 -11.33 -2.04 8.66
CA ALA A 115 -12.79 -2.01 8.53
C ALA A 115 -13.25 -0.90 7.58
N ARG A 116 -12.62 0.29 7.64
CA ARG A 116 -12.93 1.38 6.70
C ARG A 116 -12.59 1.01 5.26
N LEU A 117 -11.47 0.34 5.01
CA LEU A 117 -11.12 -0.16 3.68
C LEU A 117 -12.11 -1.20 3.19
N GLU A 118 -12.59 -2.10 4.03
CA GLU A 118 -13.66 -3.06 3.66
C GLU A 118 -14.93 -2.35 3.22
N GLU A 119 -15.38 -1.34 3.97
CA GLU A 119 -16.55 -0.53 3.65
C GLU A 119 -16.37 0.16 2.30
N LEU A 120 -15.29 0.93 2.12
CA LEU A 120 -15.00 1.65 0.89
C LEU A 120 -14.85 0.75 -0.33
N ILE A 121 -14.22 -0.42 -0.18
CA ILE A 121 -14.10 -1.39 -1.27
C ILE A 121 -15.48 -1.93 -1.66
N ASN A 122 -16.32 -2.32 -0.68
CA ASN A 122 -17.65 -2.85 -0.95
C ASN A 122 -18.55 -1.83 -1.67
N GLU A 123 -18.47 -0.56 -1.30
CA GLU A 123 -19.25 0.52 -1.91
C GLU A 123 -18.80 0.86 -3.33
N ASN A 124 -17.53 0.61 -3.66
CA ASN A 124 -16.93 1.05 -4.91
C ASN A 124 -16.69 -0.05 -5.96
N MET A 125 -17.05 -1.31 -5.67
CA MET A 125 -16.85 -2.40 -6.64
C MET A 125 -17.71 -2.24 -7.91
N PRO A 126 -17.17 -2.56 -9.11
CA PRO A 126 -15.79 -2.88 -9.39
C PRO A 126 -14.88 -1.65 -9.30
N ILE A 127 -13.64 -1.86 -8.82
CA ILE A 127 -12.67 -0.79 -8.61
C ILE A 127 -11.82 -0.59 -9.86
N ASP A 128 -11.77 0.64 -10.36
CA ASP A 128 -10.81 1.13 -11.33
C ASP A 128 -9.75 2.02 -10.67
N ALA A 129 -8.81 2.56 -11.45
CA ALA A 129 -7.73 3.39 -10.91
C ALA A 129 -8.25 4.69 -10.26
N SER A 130 -9.32 5.30 -10.80
CA SER A 130 -9.90 6.52 -10.23
C SER A 130 -10.58 6.25 -8.89
N LYS A 131 -11.34 5.17 -8.79
CA LYS A 131 -11.94 4.75 -7.51
C LYS A 131 -10.88 4.35 -6.48
N ALA A 132 -9.81 3.69 -6.91
CA ALA A 132 -8.68 3.38 -6.03
C ALA A 132 -8.02 4.68 -5.50
N ALA A 133 -7.85 5.70 -6.34
CA ALA A 133 -7.34 7.00 -5.90
C ALA A 133 -8.28 7.66 -4.89
N SER A 134 -9.61 7.62 -5.12
CA SER A 134 -10.61 8.15 -4.18
C SER A 134 -10.58 7.44 -2.83
N ILE A 135 -10.43 6.10 -2.81
CA ILE A 135 -10.27 5.32 -1.58
C ILE A 135 -8.99 5.73 -0.83
N LEU A 136 -7.87 5.84 -1.54
CA LEU A 136 -6.59 6.25 -0.94
C LEU A 136 -6.61 7.69 -0.40
N ARG A 137 -7.44 8.57 -0.97
CA ARG A 137 -7.64 9.96 -0.56
C ARG A 137 -8.66 10.12 0.57
N ASN A 138 -9.37 9.05 0.94
CA ASN A 138 -10.43 9.13 1.94
C ASN A 138 -9.88 9.51 3.32
N HIS A 139 -10.40 10.59 3.89
CA HIS A 139 -10.02 11.13 5.22
C HIS A 139 -11.16 11.04 6.24
N LYS A 140 -12.26 10.37 5.88
CA LYS A 140 -13.38 10.12 6.79
C LYS A 140 -13.26 8.75 7.46
N GLY A 141 -13.99 8.59 8.56
CA GLY A 141 -14.10 7.35 9.30
C GLY A 141 -15.16 6.40 8.77
N LEU A 142 -15.43 5.34 9.54
CA LEU A 142 -16.52 4.40 9.29
C LEU A 142 -17.84 5.16 9.17
N GLN A 143 -18.68 4.74 8.19
CA GLN A 143 -19.97 5.36 7.89
C GLN A 143 -19.83 6.87 7.61
N ASP A 144 -18.73 7.28 6.96
CA ASP A 144 -18.39 8.66 6.66
C ASP A 144 -18.29 9.61 7.86
N ALA A 145 -18.06 9.07 9.06
CA ALA A 145 -17.87 9.87 10.26
C ALA A 145 -16.76 10.90 10.07
N ASP A 146 -17.02 12.12 10.56
CA ASP A 146 -16.00 13.17 10.57
C ASP A 146 -15.00 12.89 11.69
N LEU A 147 -13.76 12.59 11.31
CA LEU A 147 -12.64 12.36 12.23
C LEU A 147 -11.79 13.62 12.44
N GLY A 148 -12.09 14.70 11.73
CA GLY A 148 -11.14 15.80 11.54
C GLY A 148 -9.98 15.43 10.61
N LEU A 149 -9.22 16.44 10.20
CA LEU A 149 -8.08 16.25 9.28
C LEU A 149 -6.85 15.71 10.00
N ALA A 150 -6.04 14.95 9.28
CA ALA A 150 -4.80 14.33 9.77
C ALA A 150 -5.00 13.33 10.93
N ASN A 151 -6.16 12.70 11.01
CA ASN A 151 -6.47 11.69 12.02
C ASN A 151 -5.84 10.34 11.68
N GLU A 152 -5.25 9.66 12.65
CA GLU A 152 -4.57 8.36 12.47
C GLU A 152 -5.52 7.21 12.10
N MET A 153 -6.83 7.36 12.40
CA MET A 153 -7.87 6.42 11.99
C MET A 153 -8.26 6.54 10.52
N ALA A 154 -7.92 7.64 9.84
CA ALA A 154 -8.23 7.83 8.43
C ALA A 154 -7.28 7.06 7.51
N ILE A 155 -7.75 6.71 6.30
CA ILE A 155 -6.88 6.14 5.25
C ILE A 155 -5.88 7.19 4.79
N ASN A 156 -6.35 8.41 4.49
CA ASN A 156 -5.49 9.54 4.20
C ASN A 156 -5.22 10.37 5.47
N GLN A 157 -4.07 10.17 6.06
CA GLN A 157 -3.60 10.91 7.24
C GLN A 157 -2.84 12.19 6.87
N PHE A 158 -2.74 12.55 5.60
CA PHE A 158 -1.96 13.68 5.08
C PHE A 158 -0.48 13.67 5.53
N ILE A 159 0.13 12.49 5.63
CA ILE A 159 1.54 12.28 5.99
C ILE A 159 2.32 11.52 4.91
N ALA A 160 1.64 10.76 4.07
CA ALA A 160 2.30 9.98 3.03
C ALA A 160 2.93 10.87 1.97
N HIS A 161 4.22 10.68 1.68
CA HIS A 161 4.91 11.44 0.62
C HIS A 161 4.32 11.16 -0.75
N HIS A 162 3.90 9.92 -1.00
CA HIS A 162 3.21 9.50 -2.22
C HIS A 162 2.41 8.23 -1.94
N SER A 163 1.50 7.92 -2.82
CA SER A 163 0.85 6.62 -2.89
C SER A 163 0.87 6.09 -4.32
N VAL A 164 0.72 4.79 -4.47
CA VAL A 164 0.87 4.10 -5.75
C VAL A 164 -0.33 3.19 -5.99
N ILE A 165 -0.82 3.21 -7.24
CA ILE A 165 -1.85 2.30 -7.73
C ILE A 165 -1.22 1.45 -8.84
N PHE A 166 -1.48 0.16 -8.82
CA PHE A 166 -1.01 -0.77 -9.84
C PHE A 166 -2.17 -1.46 -10.54
N GLN A 167 -2.03 -1.65 -11.84
CA GLN A 167 -2.84 -2.58 -12.63
C GLN A 167 -1.88 -3.58 -13.29
N PRO A 168 -1.51 -4.65 -12.58
CA PRO A 168 -0.42 -5.55 -12.97
C PRO A 168 -0.62 -6.21 -14.34
N GLU A 169 -1.86 -6.60 -14.66
CA GLU A 169 -2.23 -7.26 -15.93
C GLU A 169 -1.95 -6.37 -17.14
N LYS A 170 -2.22 -5.08 -17.02
CA LYS A 170 -1.96 -4.08 -18.07
C LYS A 170 -0.57 -3.46 -17.96
N ARG A 171 0.17 -3.75 -16.90
CA ARG A 171 1.45 -3.12 -16.54
C ARG A 171 1.37 -1.60 -16.47
N LEU A 172 0.25 -1.11 -15.93
CA LEU A 172 0.05 0.29 -15.64
C LEU A 172 0.32 0.56 -14.17
N MET A 173 0.89 1.72 -13.89
CA MET A 173 1.04 2.23 -12.54
C MET A 173 0.75 3.73 -12.48
N TRP A 174 0.26 4.18 -11.34
CA TRP A 174 0.03 5.58 -11.05
C TRP A 174 0.73 5.95 -9.76
N VAL A 175 1.41 7.08 -9.76
CA VAL A 175 2.11 7.62 -8.59
C VAL A 175 1.52 8.99 -8.28
N SER A 176 1.12 9.19 -7.02
CA SER A 176 0.60 10.47 -6.59
C SER A 176 1.70 11.54 -6.54
N THR A 177 1.34 12.77 -6.87
CA THR A 177 2.18 13.96 -6.69
C THR A 177 1.81 14.69 -5.39
N SER A 178 2.61 15.69 -5.01
CA SER A 178 2.30 16.61 -3.92
C SER A 178 0.97 17.37 -4.18
N PRO A 179 0.22 17.74 -3.13
CA PRO A 179 0.52 17.48 -1.72
C PRO A 179 0.03 16.09 -1.28
N TRP A 180 0.87 15.34 -0.60
CA TRP A 180 0.65 13.95 -0.12
C TRP A 180 0.06 13.08 -1.23
N GLN A 181 -1.06 12.38 -0.96
CA GLN A 181 -1.78 11.59 -1.98
C GLN A 181 -2.98 12.34 -2.59
N CYS A 182 -3.14 13.63 -2.29
CA CYS A 182 -4.20 14.48 -2.86
C CYS A 182 -3.82 15.09 -4.21
N GLY A 183 -2.53 15.17 -4.56
CA GLY A 183 -2.08 15.62 -5.87
C GLY A 183 -2.52 14.70 -7.01
N LYS A 184 -2.15 15.03 -8.24
CA LYS A 184 -2.43 14.17 -9.41
C LYS A 184 -1.81 12.79 -9.22
N TYR A 185 -2.46 11.74 -9.72
CA TYR A 185 -1.83 10.44 -9.90
C TYR A 185 -1.33 10.33 -11.33
N VAL A 186 -0.04 10.50 -11.52
CA VAL A 186 0.61 10.43 -12.83
C VAL A 186 0.72 8.98 -13.27
N ALA A 187 0.24 8.70 -14.47
CA ALA A 187 0.18 7.36 -15.02
C ALA A 187 1.44 7.00 -15.83
N TYR A 188 1.91 5.77 -15.67
CA TYR A 188 3.02 5.20 -16.42
C TYR A 188 2.61 3.88 -17.07
N ASP A 189 2.83 3.77 -18.39
CA ASP A 189 2.68 2.52 -19.13
C ASP A 189 4.04 1.82 -19.20
N LEU A 190 4.24 0.81 -18.37
CA LEU A 190 5.52 0.10 -18.28
C LEU A 190 5.83 -0.71 -19.54
N ASN A 191 4.82 -1.09 -20.34
CA ASN A 191 5.08 -1.73 -21.63
C ASN A 191 5.78 -0.75 -22.59
N LYS A 192 5.30 0.50 -22.65
CA LYS A 192 5.94 1.53 -23.47
C LYS A 192 7.33 1.87 -22.96
N ILE A 193 7.47 2.07 -21.64
CA ILE A 193 8.74 2.47 -21.03
C ILE A 193 9.85 1.43 -21.27
N PHE A 194 9.53 0.15 -21.23
CA PHE A 194 10.55 -0.91 -21.32
C PHE A 194 10.67 -1.56 -22.68
N ASN A 195 9.70 -1.39 -23.59
CA ASN A 195 9.75 -1.99 -24.92
C ASN A 195 10.17 -1.00 -26.02
N ASP A 196 9.92 0.29 -25.83
CA ASP A 196 10.32 1.31 -26.78
C ASP A 196 11.76 1.78 -26.51
N THR A 197 12.49 2.07 -27.59
CA THR A 197 13.72 2.84 -27.47
C THR A 197 13.32 4.21 -26.92
N ILE A 198 13.61 4.45 -25.66
CA ILE A 198 13.20 5.68 -24.98
C ILE A 198 13.84 6.85 -25.72
N ASN A 199 13.05 7.58 -26.49
CA ASN A 199 13.45 8.87 -26.97
C ASN A 199 13.32 9.85 -25.79
N LEU A 200 14.45 10.18 -25.17
CA LEU A 200 14.52 11.08 -24.00
C LEU A 200 13.94 12.49 -24.26
N GLN A 201 13.53 12.78 -25.49
CA GLN A 201 12.83 14.03 -25.84
C GLN A 201 11.33 13.97 -25.58
N HIS A 202 10.76 12.81 -25.22
CA HIS A 202 9.34 12.66 -24.89
C HIS A 202 9.12 12.34 -23.44
N GLU A 203 8.01 12.86 -22.93
CA GLU A 203 7.53 12.56 -21.57
C GLU A 203 7.20 11.06 -21.46
N ILE A 204 7.72 10.41 -20.40
CA ILE A 204 7.54 8.98 -20.16
C ILE A 204 6.19 8.64 -19.53
N TYR A 205 5.42 9.64 -19.11
CA TYR A 205 4.10 9.43 -18.52
C TYR A 205 2.96 9.49 -19.56
N SER A 206 1.83 8.89 -19.21
CA SER A 206 0.62 8.85 -20.03
C SER A 206 -0.39 9.90 -19.55
N SER A 207 -0.39 11.08 -20.16
CA SER A 207 -1.25 12.21 -19.76
C SER A 207 -2.73 11.86 -19.79
N ASN A 208 -3.18 11.08 -20.78
CA ASN A 208 -4.57 10.65 -20.95
C ASN A 208 -5.06 9.64 -19.89
N LEU A 209 -4.16 9.02 -19.14
CA LEU A 209 -4.47 8.10 -18.04
C LEU A 209 -4.24 8.73 -16.66
N THR A 210 -3.66 9.93 -16.62
CA THR A 210 -3.38 10.64 -15.37
C THR A 210 -4.69 11.04 -14.68
N ILE A 211 -4.80 10.74 -13.39
CA ILE A 211 -5.97 11.07 -12.57
C ILE A 211 -5.77 12.49 -12.01
N PRO A 212 -6.74 13.39 -12.11
CA PRO A 212 -6.64 14.76 -11.58
C PRO A 212 -6.35 14.79 -10.07
N ALA A 213 -5.88 15.94 -9.60
CA ALA A 213 -5.78 16.22 -8.16
C ALA A 213 -7.17 16.15 -7.51
N ASP A 214 -7.20 15.91 -6.21
CA ASP A 214 -8.41 15.90 -5.42
C ASP A 214 -8.97 17.33 -5.30
N GLU A 215 -10.26 17.50 -5.59
CA GLU A 215 -10.94 18.80 -5.44
C GLU A 215 -10.89 19.33 -3.99
N PHE A 216 -10.73 18.42 -3.01
CA PHE A 216 -10.52 18.80 -1.62
C PHE A 216 -9.32 19.75 -1.42
N THR A 217 -8.31 19.68 -2.29
CA THR A 217 -7.14 20.59 -2.25
C THR A 217 -7.49 22.06 -2.46
N GLU A 218 -8.64 22.35 -3.06
CA GLU A 218 -9.13 23.71 -3.32
C GLU A 218 -10.01 24.27 -2.18
N THR A 219 -10.29 23.45 -1.15
CA THR A 219 -11.19 23.85 -0.05
C THR A 219 -10.47 24.72 1.00
N PRO A 220 -11.21 25.58 1.72
CA PRO A 220 -10.66 26.36 2.85
C PRO A 220 -10.08 25.43 3.95
N GLU A 221 -10.71 24.31 4.23
CA GLU A 221 -10.26 23.33 5.22
C GLU A 221 -8.86 22.81 4.89
N PHE A 222 -8.60 22.51 3.64
CA PHE A 222 -7.28 22.07 3.19
C PHE A 222 -6.22 23.18 3.32
N GLN A 223 -6.57 24.43 3.01
CA GLN A 223 -5.69 25.58 3.19
C GLN A 223 -5.35 25.83 4.67
N HIS A 224 -6.33 25.63 5.56
CA HIS A 224 -6.09 25.68 7.02
C HIS A 224 -5.13 24.56 7.45
N LEU A 225 -5.28 23.33 6.95
CA LEU A 225 -4.36 22.23 7.22
C LEU A 225 -2.93 22.56 6.76
N LEU A 226 -2.77 23.12 5.56
CA LEU A 226 -1.46 23.56 5.06
C LEU A 226 -0.80 24.61 5.95
N THR A 227 -1.60 25.56 6.43
CA THR A 227 -1.14 26.62 7.33
C THR A 227 -0.72 26.01 8.68
N TYR A 228 -1.54 25.13 9.25
CA TYR A 228 -1.22 24.44 10.49
C TYR A 228 0.09 23.66 10.39
N LYS A 229 0.26 22.87 9.33
CA LYS A 229 1.48 22.07 9.12
C LYS A 229 2.75 22.88 8.88
N LYS A 230 2.64 24.15 8.43
CA LYS A 230 3.78 25.08 8.35
C LYS A 230 4.18 25.66 9.70
N LEU A 231 3.24 25.74 10.64
CA LEU A 231 3.46 26.29 11.99
C LEU A 231 3.92 25.23 13.00
N THR A 232 3.68 23.98 12.71
CA THR A 232 4.10 22.82 13.53
C THR A 232 5.24 22.09 12.82
N PRO A 233 6.50 22.32 13.18
CA PRO A 233 7.67 21.67 12.58
C PRO A 233 7.75 20.18 12.86
#